data_636a0dcfc2c98fe6ca32c6da40335d54
#
_entry.id   636a0dcfc2c98fe6ca32c6da40335d54
#
_cell.length_a   1.000
_cell.length_b   1.000
_cell.length_c   1.000
_cell.angle_alpha   90.00
_cell.angle_beta   90.00
_cell.angle_gamma   90.00
#
_symmetry.space_group_name_H-M   'P 1'
#
loop_
_entity.id
_entity.type
_entity.pdbx_description
1 polymer ?
#
loop_
_entity_poly.entity_id
_entity_poly.type
_entity_poly.pdbx_seq_one_letter_code
_entity_poly.pdbx_strand_id
1 'polypeptide(L)'
;MSILMDNNSQSKNELEKVKSLLERRSKEIEIIKQISNQINKSLNLNSIACDMLKLMNEFFGFKHSMILLVSQDKKYLNVLETYGYKNKGVGAKVKFGVGVIGIVAEKKRLMRMANLGMQRSYMQAVREQVKITNNTQLQDEVELPGLKNAESQVAIPMLIDDELVGVFSVESEEMNIFDKSDEILIGILANQTASALQNARLYQLE
;
A
#
# COMPACT_ATOMS: atom_id res chain seq x y z
N MET A 1 -33.01 16.13 -40.65
CA MET A 1 -31.65 15.71 -41.09
C MET A 1 -30.56 16.05 -40.05
N SER A 2 -30.70 17.14 -39.29
CA SER A 2 -29.73 17.54 -38.22
C SER A 2 -29.65 16.58 -37.04
N ILE A 3 -30.78 16.03 -36.55
CA ILE A 3 -30.85 15.17 -35.36
C ILE A 3 -30.15 13.79 -35.56
N LEU A 4 -30.13 13.28 -36.78
CA LEU A 4 -29.47 12.01 -37.08
C LEU A 4 -27.93 12.14 -37.19
N MET A 5 -27.45 13.32 -37.52
CA MET A 5 -26.00 13.60 -37.55
C MET A 5 -25.42 13.80 -36.15
N ASP A 6 -26.18 14.40 -35.22
CA ASP A 6 -25.77 14.60 -33.84
C ASP A 6 -25.67 13.25 -33.07
N ASN A 7 -26.64 12.36 -33.27
CA ASN A 7 -26.60 11.03 -32.65
C ASN A 7 -25.40 10.18 -33.11
N ASN A 8 -25.02 10.31 -34.39
CA ASN A 8 -23.90 9.54 -34.93
C ASN A 8 -22.54 10.06 -34.41
N SER A 9 -22.43 11.38 -34.18
CA SER A 9 -21.23 11.98 -33.58
C SER A 9 -21.08 11.65 -32.10
N GLN A 10 -22.19 11.63 -31.35
CA GLN A 10 -22.18 11.23 -29.95
C GLN A 10 -21.80 9.76 -29.78
N SER A 11 -22.40 8.85 -30.55
CA SER A 11 -22.08 7.41 -30.54
C SER A 11 -20.61 7.13 -30.90
N LYS A 12 -20.05 7.91 -31.82
CA LYS A 12 -18.63 7.80 -32.22
C LYS A 12 -17.69 8.24 -31.10
N ASN A 13 -18.00 9.34 -30.42
CA ASN A 13 -17.25 9.82 -29.27
C ASN A 13 -17.31 8.85 -28.06
N GLU A 14 -18.47 8.24 -27.83
CA GLU A 14 -18.62 7.21 -26.80
C GLU A 14 -17.82 5.96 -27.12
N LEU A 15 -17.83 5.53 -28.39
CA LEU A 15 -17.04 4.39 -28.82
C LEU A 15 -15.53 4.62 -28.68
N GLU A 16 -15.05 5.82 -28.99
CA GLU A 16 -13.63 6.18 -28.82
C GLU A 16 -13.24 6.22 -27.33
N LYS A 17 -14.11 6.75 -26.46
CA LYS A 17 -13.89 6.71 -25.01
C LYS A 17 -13.83 5.28 -24.47
N VAL A 18 -14.74 4.41 -24.89
CA VAL A 18 -14.74 3.00 -24.49
C VAL A 18 -13.49 2.28 -24.98
N LYS A 19 -13.07 2.53 -26.23
CA LYS A 19 -11.82 1.95 -26.76
C LYS A 19 -10.60 2.38 -25.97
N SER A 20 -10.46 3.68 -25.70
CA SER A 20 -9.33 4.19 -24.91
C SER A 20 -9.30 3.62 -23.48
N LEU A 21 -10.48 3.44 -22.87
CA LEU A 21 -10.60 2.81 -21.57
C LEU A 21 -10.20 1.32 -21.59
N LEU A 22 -10.62 0.59 -22.62
CA LEU A 22 -10.26 -0.82 -22.80
C LEU A 22 -8.75 -0.99 -23.04
N GLU A 23 -8.14 -0.14 -23.85
CA GLU A 23 -6.70 -0.16 -24.08
C GLU A 23 -5.91 0.12 -22.80
N ARG A 24 -6.37 1.09 -22.00
CA ARG A 24 -5.78 1.40 -20.70
C ARG A 24 -5.87 0.19 -19.75
N ARG A 25 -7.05 -0.43 -19.63
CA ARG A 25 -7.26 -1.61 -18.79
C ARG A 25 -6.44 -2.81 -19.26
N SER A 26 -6.32 -3.01 -20.55
CA SER A 26 -5.48 -4.08 -21.11
C SER A 26 -4.01 -3.90 -20.74
N LYS A 27 -3.50 -2.66 -20.80
CA LYS A 27 -2.13 -2.34 -20.37
C LYS A 27 -1.93 -2.57 -18.87
N GLU A 28 -2.88 -2.15 -18.04
CA GLU A 28 -2.84 -2.39 -16.59
C GLU A 28 -2.74 -3.90 -16.29
N ILE A 29 -3.55 -4.73 -16.95
CA ILE A 29 -3.52 -6.19 -16.80
C ILE A 29 -2.17 -6.79 -17.25
N GLU A 30 -1.62 -6.32 -18.37
CA GLU A 30 -0.32 -6.78 -18.86
C GLU A 30 0.82 -6.46 -17.86
N ILE A 31 0.80 -5.26 -17.29
CA ILE A 31 1.75 -4.83 -16.26
C ILE A 31 1.62 -5.72 -15.01
N ILE A 32 0.39 -5.96 -14.52
CA ILE A 32 0.16 -6.85 -13.37
C ILE A 32 0.72 -8.25 -13.63
N LYS A 33 0.52 -8.78 -14.83
CA LYS A 33 1.05 -10.09 -15.25
C LYS A 33 2.58 -10.11 -15.27
N GLN A 34 3.22 -9.06 -15.79
CA GLN A 34 4.68 -8.92 -15.79
C GLN A 34 5.23 -8.87 -14.36
N ILE A 35 4.62 -8.07 -13.49
CA ILE A 35 4.98 -7.97 -12.07
C ILE A 35 4.85 -9.34 -11.39
N SER A 36 3.71 -10.03 -11.56
CA SER A 36 3.48 -11.35 -10.98
C SER A 36 4.55 -12.38 -11.41
N ASN A 37 4.92 -12.35 -12.70
CA ASN A 37 5.96 -13.25 -13.21
C ASN A 37 7.34 -12.93 -12.66
N GLN A 38 7.64 -11.67 -12.35
CA GLN A 38 8.94 -11.24 -11.86
C GLN A 38 9.12 -11.56 -10.38
N ILE A 39 8.12 -11.28 -9.55
CA ILE A 39 8.19 -11.56 -8.11
C ILE A 39 8.27 -13.06 -7.78
N ASN A 40 7.62 -13.91 -8.57
CA ASN A 40 7.63 -15.36 -8.35
C ASN A 40 8.95 -16.05 -8.72
N LYS A 41 9.96 -15.32 -9.21
CA LYS A 41 11.29 -15.88 -9.54
C LYS A 41 12.25 -15.96 -8.35
N SER A 42 11.98 -15.24 -7.28
CA SER A 42 12.82 -15.19 -6.08
C SER A 42 12.24 -16.03 -4.95
N LEU A 43 13.09 -16.68 -4.18
CA LEU A 43 12.77 -17.34 -2.91
C LEU A 43 13.25 -16.53 -1.70
N ASN A 44 13.80 -15.33 -1.91
CA ASN A 44 14.27 -14.45 -0.85
C ASN A 44 13.21 -13.40 -0.55
N LEU A 45 12.72 -13.36 0.69
CA LEU A 45 11.66 -12.45 1.12
C LEU A 45 11.99 -10.97 0.87
N ASN A 46 13.22 -10.55 1.18
CA ASN A 46 13.63 -9.15 1.00
C ASN A 46 13.73 -8.79 -0.49
N SER A 47 14.21 -9.71 -1.33
CA SER A 47 14.26 -9.50 -2.78
C SER A 47 12.85 -9.34 -3.36
N ILE A 48 11.92 -10.23 -2.99
CA ILE A 48 10.52 -10.16 -3.42
C ILE A 48 9.91 -8.79 -3.05
N ALA A 49 10.08 -8.37 -1.78
CA ALA A 49 9.55 -7.10 -1.30
C ALA A 49 10.20 -5.91 -2.01
N CYS A 50 11.53 -5.90 -2.14
CA CYS A 50 12.28 -4.84 -2.81
C CYS A 50 11.86 -4.69 -4.28
N ASP A 51 11.77 -5.80 -5.02
CA ASP A 51 11.40 -5.80 -6.43
C ASP A 51 9.95 -5.32 -6.61
N MET A 52 9.04 -5.78 -5.75
CA MET A 52 7.65 -5.31 -5.77
C MET A 52 7.57 -3.80 -5.58
N LEU A 53 8.22 -3.24 -4.56
CA LEU A 53 8.18 -1.81 -4.27
C LEU A 53 8.79 -0.97 -5.40
N LYS A 54 9.87 -1.45 -6.04
CA LYS A 54 10.46 -0.81 -7.22
C LYS A 54 9.50 -0.80 -8.41
N LEU A 55 8.89 -1.94 -8.71
CA LEU A 55 7.92 -2.07 -9.80
C LEU A 55 6.69 -1.18 -9.57
N MET A 56 6.22 -1.07 -8.34
CA MET A 56 5.13 -0.15 -7.97
C MET A 56 5.48 1.31 -8.26
N ASN A 57 6.72 1.72 -7.99
CA ASN A 57 7.17 3.06 -8.36
C ASN A 57 7.33 3.22 -9.87
N GLU A 58 7.93 2.24 -10.55
CA GLU A 58 8.23 2.29 -11.98
C GLU A 58 6.97 2.36 -12.84
N PHE A 59 5.99 1.50 -12.57
CA PHE A 59 4.79 1.37 -13.40
C PHE A 59 3.64 2.28 -12.97
N PHE A 60 3.53 2.61 -11.68
CA PHE A 60 2.39 3.33 -11.12
C PHE A 60 2.76 4.64 -10.43
N GLY A 61 4.07 4.96 -10.32
CA GLY A 61 4.54 6.21 -9.73
C GLY A 61 4.37 6.29 -8.21
N PHE A 62 4.19 5.16 -7.51
CA PHE A 62 4.08 5.12 -6.06
C PHE A 62 5.45 5.32 -5.40
N LYS A 63 5.81 6.58 -5.20
CA LYS A 63 7.16 7.00 -4.79
C LYS A 63 7.55 6.57 -3.37
N HIS A 64 6.57 6.38 -2.48
CA HIS A 64 6.82 6.03 -1.08
C HIS A 64 5.92 4.86 -0.70
N SER A 65 6.53 3.71 -0.46
CA SER A 65 5.79 2.49 -0.15
C SER A 65 6.57 1.58 0.78
N MET A 66 5.86 0.74 1.53
CA MET A 66 6.45 -0.21 2.46
C MET A 66 5.65 -1.50 2.55
N ILE A 67 6.35 -2.58 2.83
CA ILE A 67 5.78 -3.89 3.14
C ILE A 67 6.16 -4.26 4.57
N LEU A 68 5.14 -4.62 5.35
CA LEU A 68 5.32 -5.09 6.73
C LEU A 68 4.76 -6.51 6.85
N LEU A 69 5.45 -7.36 7.59
CA LEU A 69 5.02 -8.74 7.86
C LEU A 69 4.58 -8.92 9.30
N VAL A 70 3.61 -9.80 9.49
CA VAL A 70 3.13 -10.18 10.81
C VAL A 70 4.24 -10.88 11.58
N SER A 71 4.48 -10.45 12.83
CA SER A 71 5.41 -11.09 13.76
C SER A 71 4.92 -12.48 14.17
N GLN A 72 5.84 -13.33 14.65
CA GLN A 72 5.50 -14.69 15.08
C GLN A 72 4.44 -14.75 16.20
N ASP A 73 4.47 -13.77 17.09
CA ASP A 73 3.50 -13.65 18.20
C ASP A 73 2.15 -13.04 17.77
N LYS A 74 1.99 -12.67 16.48
CA LYS A 74 0.81 -12.04 15.89
C LYS A 74 0.35 -10.75 16.61
N LYS A 75 1.27 -10.03 17.28
CA LYS A 75 0.96 -8.78 18.00
C LYS A 75 1.46 -7.53 17.28
N TYR A 76 2.45 -7.70 16.42
CA TYR A 76 3.13 -6.61 15.71
C TYR A 76 3.24 -6.93 14.23
N LEU A 77 3.43 -5.86 13.48
CA LEU A 77 3.96 -5.89 12.12
C LEU A 77 5.41 -5.45 12.17
N ASN A 78 6.31 -6.15 11.48
CA ASN A 78 7.70 -5.74 11.30
C ASN A 78 7.91 -5.22 9.89
N VAL A 79 8.54 -4.06 9.74
CA VAL A 79 8.91 -3.53 8.42
C VAL A 79 9.91 -4.47 7.77
N LEU A 80 9.51 -5.07 6.65
CA LEU A 80 10.36 -5.96 5.83
C LEU A 80 11.22 -5.15 4.87
N GLU A 81 10.58 -4.25 4.10
CA GLU A 81 11.29 -3.43 3.10
C GLU A 81 10.51 -2.14 2.84
N THR A 82 11.22 -1.11 2.37
CA THR A 82 10.67 0.20 2.08
C THR A 82 11.27 0.80 0.82
N TYR A 83 10.51 1.66 0.13
CA TYR A 83 10.95 2.40 -1.04
C TYR A 83 10.65 3.89 -0.89
N GLY A 84 11.62 4.74 -1.27
CA GLY A 84 11.48 6.19 -1.35
C GLY A 84 11.66 6.95 -0.02
N TYR A 85 11.73 6.28 1.12
CA TYR A 85 11.94 6.94 2.41
C TYR A 85 13.42 7.21 2.68
N LYS A 86 13.72 8.34 3.33
CA LYS A 86 15.10 8.70 3.76
C LYS A 86 15.63 7.72 4.80
N ASN A 87 14.78 7.33 5.76
CA ASN A 87 15.07 6.29 6.74
C ASN A 87 14.31 5.04 6.32
N LYS A 88 15.02 3.95 6.03
CA LYS A 88 14.40 2.68 5.63
C LYS A 88 13.58 2.04 6.74
N GLY A 89 13.95 2.25 8.01
CA GLY A 89 13.25 1.72 9.17
C GLY A 89 12.99 0.21 9.13
N VAL A 90 13.83 -0.55 8.41
CA VAL A 90 13.71 -2.02 8.34
C VAL A 90 13.83 -2.60 9.75
N GLY A 91 12.91 -3.47 10.13
CA GLY A 91 12.82 -4.01 11.48
C GLY A 91 12.00 -3.17 12.47
N ALA A 92 11.58 -1.95 12.09
CA ALA A 92 10.65 -1.18 12.90
C ALA A 92 9.34 -1.93 13.12
N LYS A 93 8.70 -1.73 14.29
CA LYS A 93 7.53 -2.49 14.70
C LYS A 93 6.30 -1.58 14.78
N VAL A 94 5.18 -2.07 14.27
CA VAL A 94 3.87 -1.45 14.41
C VAL A 94 2.96 -2.39 15.17
N LYS A 95 2.45 -1.93 16.31
CA LYS A 95 1.48 -2.72 17.10
C LYS A 95 0.13 -2.76 16.38
N PHE A 96 -0.56 -3.90 16.42
CA PHE A 96 -1.93 -4.02 15.92
C PHE A 96 -2.83 -3.00 16.63
N GLY A 97 -3.74 -2.37 15.87
CA GLY A 97 -4.63 -1.32 16.35
C GLY A 97 -4.00 0.08 16.46
N VAL A 98 -2.69 0.24 16.19
CA VAL A 98 -1.99 1.53 16.31
C VAL A 98 -1.73 2.14 14.94
N GLY A 99 -2.20 3.37 14.72
CA GLY A 99 -2.08 4.07 13.44
C GLY A 99 -2.85 3.39 12.31
N VAL A 100 -2.76 3.93 11.11
CA VAL A 100 -3.48 3.38 9.93
C VAL A 100 -3.07 1.94 9.66
N ILE A 101 -1.77 1.67 9.63
CA ILE A 101 -1.20 0.34 9.33
C ILE A 101 -1.62 -0.71 10.38
N GLY A 102 -1.53 -0.36 11.68
CA GLY A 102 -1.91 -1.27 12.76
C GLY A 102 -3.42 -1.55 12.80
N ILE A 103 -4.25 -0.55 12.49
CA ILE A 103 -5.70 -0.73 12.39
C ILE A 103 -6.06 -1.64 11.20
N VAL A 104 -5.38 -1.47 10.05
CA VAL A 104 -5.55 -2.35 8.89
C VAL A 104 -5.20 -3.80 9.25
N ALA A 105 -4.12 -4.02 10.00
CA ALA A 105 -3.74 -5.33 10.47
C ALA A 105 -4.80 -5.96 11.39
N GLU A 106 -5.32 -5.18 12.35
CA GLU A 106 -6.32 -5.66 13.29
C GLU A 106 -7.67 -5.95 12.63
N LYS A 107 -8.13 -5.05 11.76
CA LYS A 107 -9.45 -5.14 11.12
C LYS A 107 -9.45 -5.98 9.84
N LYS A 108 -8.27 -6.29 9.29
CA LYS A 108 -8.09 -6.96 7.99
C LYS A 108 -8.90 -6.28 6.86
N ARG A 109 -8.97 -4.96 6.89
CA ARG A 109 -9.70 -4.14 5.92
C ARG A 109 -8.82 -3.01 5.42
N LEU A 110 -8.89 -2.76 4.13
CA LEU A 110 -8.26 -1.62 3.48
C LEU A 110 -8.68 -0.31 4.15
N MET A 111 -7.72 0.58 4.33
CA MET A 111 -7.96 1.98 4.71
C MET A 111 -7.29 2.92 3.72
N ARG A 112 -8.05 3.92 3.27
CA ARG A 112 -7.56 5.04 2.48
C ARG A 112 -7.80 6.34 3.23
N MET A 113 -6.73 7.08 3.42
CA MET A 113 -6.72 8.38 4.07
C MET A 113 -6.39 9.46 3.04
N ALA A 114 -7.22 10.48 2.94
CA ALA A 114 -7.12 11.51 1.90
C ALA A 114 -6.55 12.84 2.37
N ASN A 115 -6.49 13.08 3.70
CA ASN A 115 -6.00 14.31 4.31
C ASN A 115 -5.40 14.02 5.69
N LEU A 116 -4.19 13.47 5.67
CA LEU A 116 -3.48 13.11 6.91
C LEU A 116 -2.95 14.33 7.67
N GLY A 117 -2.73 15.46 7.01
CA GLY A 117 -2.22 16.68 7.63
C GLY A 117 -3.15 17.21 8.72
N MET A 118 -4.46 17.26 8.44
CA MET A 118 -5.45 17.67 9.45
C MET A 118 -5.51 16.73 10.65
N GLN A 119 -5.44 15.40 10.41
CA GLN A 119 -5.46 14.41 11.49
C GLN A 119 -4.20 14.45 12.33
N ARG A 120 -3.04 14.73 11.71
CA ARG A 120 -1.76 14.85 12.40
C ARG A 120 -1.75 16.01 13.37
N SER A 121 -2.23 17.19 12.95
CA SER A 121 -2.33 18.37 13.81
C SER A 121 -3.24 18.10 15.00
N TYR A 122 -4.37 17.44 14.80
CA TYR A 122 -5.28 17.03 15.86
C TYR A 122 -4.63 16.02 16.82
N MET A 123 -3.97 14.97 16.29
CA MET A 123 -3.30 13.96 17.09
C MET A 123 -2.07 14.50 17.84
N GLN A 124 -1.34 15.47 17.29
CA GLN A 124 -0.27 16.15 17.99
C GLN A 124 -0.81 16.95 19.18
N ALA A 125 -1.87 17.72 18.99
CA ALA A 125 -2.52 18.46 20.07
C ALA A 125 -3.01 17.53 21.20
N VAL A 126 -3.61 16.38 20.85
CA VAL A 126 -4.03 15.37 21.83
C VAL A 126 -2.83 14.73 22.54
N ARG A 127 -1.74 14.43 21.83
CA ARG A 127 -0.51 13.86 22.43
C ARG A 127 0.19 14.84 23.36
N GLU A 128 0.22 16.11 23.04
CA GLU A 128 0.77 17.15 23.92
C GLU A 128 -0.03 17.25 25.22
N GLN A 129 -1.36 17.19 25.16
CA GLN A 129 -2.19 17.15 26.35
C GLN A 129 -1.97 15.87 27.20
N VAL A 130 -1.76 14.72 26.56
CA VAL A 130 -1.52 13.43 27.26
C VAL A 130 -0.11 13.36 27.85
N LYS A 131 0.91 13.93 27.18
CA LYS A 131 2.30 13.99 27.71
C LYS A 131 2.41 14.83 29.00
N ILE A 132 1.57 15.84 29.14
CA ILE A 132 1.49 16.64 30.36
C ILE A 132 0.95 15.82 31.54
N THR A 133 0.20 14.73 31.26
CA THR A 133 -0.47 13.94 32.29
C THR A 133 0.26 12.64 32.66
N ASN A 134 1.13 12.10 31.79
CA ASN A 134 1.82 10.81 32.03
C ASN A 134 3.31 10.88 31.68
N ASN A 135 4.12 10.84 32.73
CA ASN A 135 5.60 10.79 32.65
C ASN A 135 6.05 9.35 32.30
N THR A 136 5.94 8.93 31.05
CA THR A 136 6.38 7.60 30.61
C THR A 136 7.54 7.74 29.63
N GLN A 137 8.73 7.29 30.05
CA GLN A 137 9.91 7.15 29.18
C GLN A 137 9.62 6.12 28.08
N LEU A 138 9.66 6.58 26.82
CA LEU A 138 9.62 5.70 25.66
C LEU A 138 11.02 5.12 25.45
N GLN A 139 11.12 3.79 25.45
CA GLN A 139 12.32 3.05 25.05
C GLN A 139 12.66 3.32 23.59
N ASP A 140 13.95 3.19 23.22
CA ASP A 140 14.49 3.33 21.86
C ASP A 140 13.85 2.30 20.90
N GLU A 141 12.68 2.61 20.37
CA GLU A 141 12.08 1.85 19.26
C GLU A 141 12.61 2.41 17.94
N VAL A 142 12.94 1.50 17.00
CA VAL A 142 13.31 1.90 15.63
C VAL A 142 12.15 2.70 15.06
N GLU A 143 12.42 3.96 14.66
CA GLU A 143 11.40 4.86 14.14
C GLU A 143 10.78 4.29 12.89
N LEU A 144 9.45 4.20 12.87
CA LEU A 144 8.72 3.75 11.69
C LEU A 144 9.00 4.70 10.52
N PRO A 145 9.41 4.17 9.34
CA PRO A 145 9.55 4.99 8.16
C PRO A 145 8.21 5.62 7.79
N GLY A 146 8.24 6.86 7.38
CA GLY A 146 7.06 7.60 6.99
C GLY A 146 7.41 8.97 6.45
N LEU A 147 6.57 9.51 5.61
CA LEU A 147 6.67 10.88 5.13
C LEU A 147 6.25 11.84 6.25
N LYS A 148 7.12 12.79 6.60
CA LYS A 148 6.78 13.84 7.58
C LYS A 148 5.55 14.63 7.16
N ASN A 149 5.40 14.85 5.86
CA ASN A 149 4.33 15.62 5.24
C ASN A 149 3.39 14.73 4.41
N ALA A 150 3.18 13.46 4.80
CA ALA A 150 2.20 12.63 4.11
C ALA A 150 0.81 13.26 4.19
N GLU A 151 0.17 13.46 3.06
CA GLU A 151 -1.20 13.98 2.96
C GLU A 151 -2.18 12.87 2.59
N SER A 152 -1.73 11.84 1.87
CA SER A 152 -2.55 10.67 1.53
C SER A 152 -1.83 9.38 1.88
N GLN A 153 -2.60 8.38 2.28
CA GLN A 153 -2.12 7.03 2.54
C GLN A 153 -3.16 5.99 2.14
N VAL A 154 -2.71 4.92 1.52
CA VAL A 154 -3.48 3.69 1.34
C VAL A 154 -2.74 2.57 2.05
N ALA A 155 -3.41 1.86 2.95
CA ALA A 155 -2.89 0.66 3.59
C ALA A 155 -3.84 -0.51 3.30
N ILE A 156 -3.28 -1.62 2.86
CA ILE A 156 -4.02 -2.80 2.41
C ILE A 156 -3.50 -4.04 3.13
N PRO A 157 -4.39 -4.87 3.71
CA PRO A 157 -3.98 -6.12 4.31
C PRO A 157 -3.57 -7.11 3.21
N MET A 158 -2.44 -7.76 3.38
CA MET A 158 -1.98 -8.89 2.58
C MET A 158 -2.56 -10.17 3.21
N LEU A 159 -3.52 -10.77 2.54
CA LEU A 159 -4.27 -11.91 3.05
C LEU A 159 -4.03 -13.17 2.21
N ILE A 160 -4.01 -14.32 2.87
CA ILE A 160 -4.07 -15.65 2.26
C ILE A 160 -5.05 -16.48 3.08
N ASP A 161 -6.09 -17.00 2.44
CA ASP A 161 -7.15 -17.78 3.11
C ASP A 161 -7.68 -17.08 4.38
N ASP A 162 -7.95 -15.76 4.28
CA ASP A 162 -8.37 -14.89 5.37
C ASP A 162 -7.33 -14.71 6.52
N GLU A 163 -6.14 -15.31 6.42
CA GLU A 163 -5.05 -15.07 7.35
C GLU A 163 -4.21 -13.85 6.93
N LEU A 164 -3.91 -13.00 7.91
CA LEU A 164 -3.06 -11.83 7.69
C LEU A 164 -1.58 -12.26 7.61
N VAL A 165 -0.97 -12.06 6.45
CA VAL A 165 0.48 -12.22 6.22
C VAL A 165 1.23 -10.94 6.55
N GLY A 166 0.63 -9.79 6.23
CA GLY A 166 1.24 -8.49 6.42
C GLY A 166 0.35 -7.34 5.99
N VAL A 167 0.95 -6.16 5.86
CA VAL A 167 0.29 -4.95 5.33
C VAL A 167 1.18 -4.32 4.28
N PHE A 168 0.58 -3.92 3.17
CA PHE A 168 1.17 -3.10 2.14
C PHE A 168 0.69 -1.66 2.33
N SER A 169 1.60 -0.69 2.37
CA SER A 169 1.26 0.73 2.55
C SER A 169 1.94 1.60 1.51
N VAL A 170 1.20 2.57 0.98
CA VAL A 170 1.67 3.60 0.06
C VAL A 170 1.32 4.96 0.63
N GLU A 171 2.26 5.90 0.57
CA GLU A 171 2.09 7.28 1.05
C GLU A 171 2.40 8.29 -0.05
N SER A 172 1.77 9.46 0.04
CA SER A 172 2.04 10.61 -0.82
C SER A 172 1.96 11.92 -0.04
N GLU A 173 2.76 12.91 -0.46
CA GLU A 173 2.67 14.29 0.01
C GLU A 173 1.52 15.07 -0.66
N GLU A 174 0.83 14.46 -1.63
CA GLU A 174 -0.31 15.06 -2.32
C GLU A 174 -1.62 14.61 -1.66
N MET A 175 -2.55 15.57 -1.50
CA MET A 175 -3.85 15.31 -0.90
C MET A 175 -4.73 14.54 -1.89
N ASN A 176 -5.48 13.55 -1.38
CA ASN A 176 -6.50 12.81 -2.12
C ASN A 176 -6.04 12.24 -3.48
N ILE A 177 -4.75 11.87 -3.58
CA ILE A 177 -4.20 11.37 -4.84
C ILE A 177 -4.67 9.96 -5.18
N PHE A 178 -4.96 9.13 -4.19
CA PHE A 178 -5.38 7.75 -4.41
C PHE A 178 -6.88 7.67 -4.67
N ASP A 179 -7.26 6.98 -5.73
CA ASP A 179 -8.65 6.74 -6.11
C ASP A 179 -9.07 5.26 -5.90
N LYS A 180 -10.27 4.92 -6.35
CA LYS A 180 -10.79 3.54 -6.25
C LYS A 180 -10.04 2.57 -7.15
N SER A 181 -9.50 3.02 -8.27
CA SER A 181 -8.69 2.19 -9.17
C SER A 181 -7.36 1.84 -8.53
N ASP A 182 -6.74 2.80 -7.82
CA ASP A 182 -5.50 2.57 -7.06
C ASP A 182 -5.73 1.55 -5.94
N GLU A 183 -6.85 1.65 -5.20
CA GLU A 183 -7.19 0.67 -4.17
C GLU A 183 -7.26 -0.76 -4.73
N ILE A 184 -7.93 -0.93 -5.87
CA ILE A 184 -8.07 -2.24 -6.53
C ILE A 184 -6.71 -2.74 -7.00
N LEU A 185 -5.94 -1.89 -7.66
CA LEU A 185 -4.62 -2.22 -8.18
C LEU A 185 -3.65 -2.63 -7.07
N ILE A 186 -3.51 -1.79 -6.04
CA ILE A 186 -2.64 -2.07 -4.90
C ILE A 186 -3.11 -3.35 -4.18
N GLY A 187 -4.43 -3.58 -4.09
CA GLY A 187 -5.01 -4.80 -3.52
C GLY A 187 -4.61 -6.06 -4.26
N ILE A 188 -4.68 -6.05 -5.60
CA ILE A 188 -4.24 -7.18 -6.43
C ILE A 188 -2.75 -7.46 -6.21
N LEU A 189 -1.91 -6.42 -6.23
CA LEU A 189 -0.47 -6.54 -6.06
C LEU A 189 -0.08 -6.95 -4.64
N ALA A 190 -0.80 -6.47 -3.62
CA ALA A 190 -0.62 -6.89 -2.23
C ALA A 190 -0.89 -8.40 -2.06
N ASN A 191 -1.96 -8.92 -2.66
CA ASN A 191 -2.29 -10.35 -2.61
C ASN A 191 -1.28 -11.20 -3.38
N GLN A 192 -0.79 -10.75 -4.54
CA GLN A 192 0.28 -11.43 -5.26
C GLN A 192 1.58 -11.48 -4.44
N THR A 193 1.91 -10.35 -3.78
CA THR A 193 3.07 -10.28 -2.90
C THR A 193 2.93 -11.22 -1.71
N ALA A 194 1.74 -11.27 -1.08
CA ALA A 194 1.45 -12.18 0.02
C ALA A 194 1.72 -13.64 -0.38
N SER A 195 1.21 -14.06 -1.54
CA SER A 195 1.40 -15.42 -2.06
C SER A 195 2.88 -15.73 -2.33
N ALA A 196 3.62 -14.81 -2.96
CA ALA A 196 5.04 -14.98 -3.22
C ALA A 196 5.87 -15.08 -1.93
N LEU A 197 5.59 -14.21 -0.95
CA LEU A 197 6.26 -14.21 0.35
C LEU A 197 5.97 -15.48 1.15
N GLN A 198 4.73 -15.97 1.11
CA GLN A 198 4.37 -17.23 1.79
C GLN A 198 5.08 -18.42 1.15
N ASN A 199 5.08 -18.51 -0.18
CA ASN A 199 5.81 -19.56 -0.90
C ASN A 199 7.29 -19.55 -0.54
N ALA A 200 7.93 -18.37 -0.58
CA ALA A 200 9.35 -18.24 -0.21
C ALA A 200 9.62 -18.66 1.25
N ARG A 201 8.70 -18.35 2.17
CA ARG A 201 8.81 -18.75 3.58
C ARG A 201 8.70 -20.27 3.77
N LEU A 202 7.80 -20.92 3.03
CA LEU A 202 7.66 -22.39 3.09
C LEU A 202 8.91 -23.09 2.60
N TYR A 203 9.53 -22.62 1.51
CA TYR A 203 10.81 -23.18 1.00
C TYR A 203 12.01 -22.97 1.93
N GLN A 204 11.96 -21.98 2.83
CA GLN A 204 13.06 -21.77 3.81
C GLN A 204 12.93 -22.68 5.05
N LEU A 205 11.79 -23.34 5.23
CA LEU A 205 11.54 -24.24 6.36
C LEU A 205 11.77 -25.72 6.02
N GLU A 206 12.00 -26.05 4.74
CA GLU A 206 12.41 -27.37 4.26
C GLU A 206 13.95 -27.48 4.20
#